data_c9079f6f0c78acf7534af2f407b397ea
#
_entry.id   c9079f6f0c78acf7534af2f407b397ea
#
_cell.length_a   1.000
_cell.length_b   1.000
_cell.length_c   1.000
_cell.angle_alpha   90.00
_cell.angle_beta   90.00
_cell.angle_gamma   90.00
#
_symmetry.space_group_name_H-M   'P 1'
#
loop_
_entity.id
_entity.type
_entity.pdbx_description
1 polymer ?
#
loop_
_entity_poly.entity_id
_entity_poly.type
_entity_poly.pdbx_seq_one_letter_code
_entity_poly.pdbx_strand_id
1 'polypeptide(L)'
;ELAKMLDDYHHQLAFSKSAADEVKQNIAALAEKLSLPTDMEELESELYRLNSSLIPKGLHIFGQAYSDEEAQCYVRELLKKPHDDTPSLCDIAAEELDIDLVGAEEKGGEPLRKINALAEEYLDKYFAGESVPEKLSRTIEYGRKKYAEVKQNAENEQLLNALSGGYIPAKAAGDIYRSPEVLPSGYNLYQFDQRFVPTLTAYQ
;
A
#
# COMPACT_ATOMS: atom_id res chain seq x y z
N GLU A 1 -21.11 -1.13 -1.95
CA GLU A 1 -22.40 -1.32 -2.67
C GLU A 1 -22.17 -1.28 -4.18
N LEU A 2 -21.56 -0.22 -4.75
CA LEU A 2 -21.27 -0.13 -6.19
C LEU A 2 -20.43 -1.31 -6.71
N ALA A 3 -19.35 -1.71 -6.03
CA ALA A 3 -18.53 -2.85 -6.43
C ALA A 3 -19.34 -4.14 -6.53
N LYS A 4 -20.25 -4.38 -5.57
CA LYS A 4 -21.13 -5.55 -5.63
C LYS A 4 -22.13 -5.48 -6.79
N MET A 5 -22.65 -4.30 -7.09
CA MET A 5 -23.54 -4.11 -8.24
C MET A 5 -22.80 -4.30 -9.58
N LEU A 6 -21.50 -3.96 -9.66
CA LEU A 6 -20.64 -4.24 -10.82
C LEU A 6 -20.43 -5.74 -11.02
N ASP A 7 -20.16 -6.48 -9.95
CA ASP A 7 -20.06 -7.95 -10.00
C ASP A 7 -21.38 -8.57 -10.48
N ASP A 8 -22.51 -8.10 -9.95
CA ASP A 8 -23.85 -8.52 -10.39
C ASP A 8 -24.08 -8.19 -11.87
N TYR A 9 -23.64 -7.02 -12.35
CA TYR A 9 -23.74 -6.62 -13.75
C TYR A 9 -22.96 -7.58 -14.66
N HIS A 10 -21.70 -7.86 -14.34
CA HIS A 10 -20.88 -8.79 -15.13
C HIS A 10 -21.46 -10.19 -15.13
N HIS A 11 -21.97 -10.65 -13.99
CA HIS A 11 -22.65 -11.93 -13.90
C HIS A 11 -23.92 -11.97 -14.77
N GLN A 12 -24.74 -10.94 -14.73
CA GLN A 12 -25.98 -10.83 -15.52
C GLN A 12 -25.69 -10.71 -17.03
N LEU A 13 -24.60 -10.02 -17.42
CA LEU A 13 -24.20 -9.86 -18.82
C LEU A 13 -23.98 -11.20 -19.53
N ALA A 14 -23.53 -12.22 -18.78
CA ALA A 14 -23.32 -13.58 -19.28
C ALA A 14 -24.62 -14.35 -19.55
N PHE A 15 -25.75 -13.94 -18.92
CA PHE A 15 -27.01 -14.68 -18.99
C PHE A 15 -28.15 -13.91 -19.66
N SER A 16 -28.27 -12.61 -19.44
CA SER A 16 -29.37 -11.80 -19.96
C SER A 16 -28.98 -10.34 -20.14
N LYS A 17 -28.90 -9.90 -21.39
CA LYS A 17 -28.58 -8.52 -21.73
C LYS A 17 -29.60 -7.52 -21.16
N SER A 18 -30.88 -7.86 -21.15
CA SER A 18 -31.93 -6.99 -20.60
C SER A 18 -31.83 -6.79 -19.09
N ALA A 19 -31.47 -7.84 -18.33
CA ALA A 19 -31.25 -7.73 -16.90
C ALA A 19 -29.95 -6.96 -16.59
N ALA A 20 -28.92 -7.12 -17.39
CA ALA A 20 -27.67 -6.35 -17.27
C ALA A 20 -27.91 -4.85 -17.53
N ASP A 21 -28.75 -4.48 -18.51
CA ASP A 21 -29.09 -3.09 -18.82
C ASP A 21 -29.83 -2.41 -17.64
N GLU A 22 -30.70 -3.13 -16.93
CA GLU A 22 -31.38 -2.62 -15.73
C GLU A 22 -30.39 -2.36 -14.58
N VAL A 23 -29.47 -3.31 -14.32
CA VAL A 23 -28.41 -3.15 -13.31
C VAL A 23 -27.49 -1.98 -13.68
N LYS A 24 -27.13 -1.84 -14.95
CA LYS A 24 -26.32 -0.72 -15.45
C LYS A 24 -26.97 0.65 -15.17
N GLN A 25 -28.28 0.78 -15.38
CA GLN A 25 -29.00 2.03 -15.08
C GLN A 25 -28.96 2.36 -13.57
N ASN A 26 -29.12 1.36 -12.73
CA ASN A 26 -29.07 1.53 -11.27
C ASN A 26 -27.65 1.92 -10.81
N ILE A 27 -26.62 1.33 -11.41
CA ILE A 27 -25.21 1.69 -11.16
C ILE A 27 -24.98 3.16 -11.54
N ALA A 28 -25.38 3.58 -12.75
CA ALA A 28 -25.20 4.95 -13.22
C ALA A 28 -25.91 5.97 -12.32
N ALA A 29 -27.14 5.68 -11.88
CA ALA A 29 -27.89 6.55 -10.97
C ALA A 29 -27.24 6.67 -9.58
N LEU A 30 -26.61 5.60 -9.08
CA LEU A 30 -25.89 5.63 -7.81
C LEU A 30 -24.54 6.33 -7.94
N ALA A 31 -23.82 6.11 -9.04
CA ALA A 31 -22.56 6.76 -9.34
C ALA A 31 -22.72 8.29 -9.44
N GLU A 32 -23.77 8.76 -10.12
CA GLU A 32 -24.11 10.18 -10.21
C GLU A 32 -24.33 10.82 -8.83
N LYS A 33 -25.07 10.16 -7.95
CA LYS A 33 -25.28 10.63 -6.56
C LYS A 33 -24.00 10.73 -5.75
N LEU A 34 -23.00 9.90 -6.06
CA LEU A 34 -21.70 9.88 -5.39
C LEU A 34 -20.66 10.76 -6.08
N SER A 35 -21.04 11.48 -7.14
CA SER A 35 -20.13 12.28 -7.98
C SER A 35 -18.98 11.45 -8.60
N LEU A 36 -19.29 10.21 -8.95
CA LEU A 36 -18.39 9.30 -9.65
C LEU A 36 -18.73 9.24 -11.15
N PRO A 37 -17.82 8.78 -12.01
CA PRO A 37 -18.11 8.55 -13.43
C PRO A 37 -19.31 7.63 -13.62
N THR A 38 -20.14 7.92 -14.62
CA THR A 38 -21.30 7.09 -14.96
C THR A 38 -21.01 6.09 -16.07
N ASP A 39 -19.90 6.26 -16.77
CA ASP A 39 -19.38 5.27 -17.72
C ASP A 39 -18.82 4.06 -16.96
N MET A 40 -19.09 2.85 -17.45
CA MET A 40 -18.75 1.63 -16.71
C MET A 40 -17.26 1.39 -16.58
N GLU A 41 -16.49 1.63 -17.66
CA GLU A 41 -15.03 1.41 -17.65
C GLU A 41 -14.32 2.47 -16.78
N GLU A 42 -14.77 3.72 -16.89
CA GLU A 42 -14.26 4.81 -16.05
C GLU A 42 -14.62 4.59 -14.57
N LEU A 43 -15.84 4.13 -14.28
CA LEU A 43 -16.30 3.83 -12.93
C LEU A 43 -15.51 2.68 -12.30
N GLU A 44 -15.28 1.60 -13.03
CA GLU A 44 -14.46 0.48 -12.59
C GLU A 44 -13.03 0.93 -12.27
N SER A 45 -12.45 1.71 -13.16
CA SER A 45 -11.10 2.27 -13.01
C SER A 45 -11.00 3.15 -11.76
N GLU A 46 -12.00 4.01 -11.54
CA GLU A 46 -12.05 4.91 -10.39
C GLU A 46 -12.30 4.16 -9.08
N LEU A 47 -13.20 3.17 -9.06
CA LEU A 47 -13.41 2.31 -7.89
C LEU A 47 -12.17 1.47 -7.55
N TYR A 48 -11.48 0.95 -8.57
CA TYR A 48 -10.21 0.26 -8.37
C TYR A 48 -9.16 1.20 -7.78
N ARG A 49 -9.04 2.42 -8.32
CA ARG A 49 -8.13 3.45 -7.81
C ARG A 49 -8.43 3.81 -6.36
N LEU A 50 -9.70 4.03 -6.02
CA LEU A 50 -10.14 4.34 -4.65
C LEU A 50 -9.86 3.18 -3.69
N ASN A 51 -10.20 1.97 -4.08
CA ASN A 51 -9.96 0.78 -3.28
C ASN A 51 -8.45 0.54 -3.05
N SER A 52 -7.66 0.68 -4.11
CA SER A 52 -6.19 0.56 -4.04
C SER A 52 -5.52 1.66 -3.23
N SER A 53 -6.11 2.88 -3.20
CA SER A 53 -5.59 3.98 -2.40
C SER A 53 -5.89 3.87 -0.91
N LEU A 54 -7.06 3.28 -0.57
CA LEU A 54 -7.50 3.14 0.83
C LEU A 54 -6.94 1.87 1.49
N ILE A 55 -6.99 0.73 0.80
CA ILE A 55 -6.54 -0.56 1.33
C ILE A 55 -5.94 -1.38 0.17
N PRO A 56 -4.70 -1.12 -0.23
CA PRO A 56 -4.10 -1.68 -1.46
C PRO A 56 -4.15 -3.21 -1.56
N LYS A 57 -4.13 -3.92 -0.43
CA LYS A 57 -4.09 -5.39 -0.36
C LYS A 57 -5.06 -6.00 0.66
N GLY A 58 -6.07 -5.25 1.06
CA GLY A 58 -6.98 -5.68 2.12
C GLY A 58 -6.42 -5.48 3.53
N LEU A 59 -7.20 -5.89 4.53
CA LEU A 59 -6.79 -5.83 5.92
C LEU A 59 -5.89 -7.02 6.26
N HIS A 60 -4.87 -6.78 7.09
CA HIS A 60 -4.07 -7.87 7.63
C HIS A 60 -4.92 -8.87 8.41
N ILE A 61 -4.71 -10.15 8.17
CA ILE A 61 -5.36 -11.24 8.89
C ILE A 61 -4.39 -11.76 9.94
N PHE A 62 -4.79 -11.69 11.20
CA PHE A 62 -3.98 -12.16 12.33
C PHE A 62 -3.50 -13.61 12.12
N GLY A 63 -2.22 -13.83 12.32
CA GLY A 63 -1.59 -15.14 12.18
C GLY A 63 -1.33 -15.59 10.74
N GLN A 64 -1.71 -14.79 9.74
CA GLN A 64 -1.45 -15.09 8.32
C GLN A 64 -0.23 -14.29 7.84
N ALA A 65 0.78 -15.02 7.35
CA ALA A 65 1.91 -14.38 6.69
C ALA A 65 1.52 -13.85 5.31
N TYR A 66 2.10 -12.73 4.91
CA TYR A 66 1.93 -12.20 3.55
C TYR A 66 2.50 -13.15 2.50
N SER A 67 1.80 -13.30 1.38
CA SER A 67 2.30 -14.01 0.20
C SER A 67 3.50 -13.28 -0.43
N ASP A 68 4.20 -13.92 -1.35
CA ASP A 68 5.30 -13.28 -2.09
C ASP A 68 4.79 -12.09 -2.90
N GLU A 69 3.62 -12.22 -3.52
CA GLU A 69 3.00 -11.15 -4.30
C GLU A 69 2.63 -9.93 -3.45
N GLU A 70 2.04 -10.17 -2.27
CA GLU A 70 1.70 -9.10 -1.33
C GLU A 70 2.95 -8.41 -0.79
N ALA A 71 3.99 -9.17 -0.44
CA ALA A 71 5.27 -8.63 0.03
C ALA A 71 5.98 -7.81 -1.07
N GLN A 72 5.97 -8.28 -2.32
CA GLN A 72 6.49 -7.52 -3.46
C GLN A 72 5.73 -6.22 -3.67
N CYS A 73 4.40 -6.28 -3.62
CA CYS A 73 3.57 -5.08 -3.76
C CYS A 73 3.84 -4.06 -2.64
N TYR A 74 3.98 -4.53 -1.40
CA TYR A 74 4.37 -3.68 -0.27
C TYR A 74 5.71 -2.98 -0.53
N VAL A 75 6.73 -3.72 -0.93
CA VAL A 75 8.06 -3.16 -1.21
C VAL A 75 8.03 -2.18 -2.38
N ARG A 76 7.27 -2.47 -3.45
CA ARG A 76 7.09 -1.56 -4.58
C ARG A 76 6.57 -0.19 -4.12
N GLU A 77 5.52 -0.18 -3.32
CA GLU A 77 4.95 1.09 -2.83
C GLU A 77 5.84 1.77 -1.79
N LEU A 78 6.50 1.00 -0.93
CA LEU A 78 7.41 1.53 0.08
C LEU A 78 8.59 2.28 -0.56
N LEU A 79 9.23 1.69 -1.57
CA LEU A 79 10.43 2.25 -2.21
C LEU A 79 10.16 3.48 -3.09
N LYS A 80 8.89 3.81 -3.36
CA LYS A 80 8.51 5.06 -4.03
C LYS A 80 8.61 6.28 -3.12
N LYS A 81 8.73 6.08 -1.81
CA LYS A 81 8.88 7.14 -0.81
C LYS A 81 10.26 7.08 -0.15
N PRO A 82 10.83 8.23 0.23
CA PRO A 82 12.08 8.25 0.98
C PRO A 82 11.85 7.74 2.42
N HIS A 83 12.84 7.06 2.97
CA HIS A 83 12.83 6.57 4.34
C HIS A 83 14.17 6.82 5.01
N ASP A 84 14.17 7.58 6.10
CA ASP A 84 15.39 8.02 6.80
C ASP A 84 16.42 8.61 5.81
N ASP A 85 17.63 8.04 5.78
CA ASP A 85 18.69 8.44 4.86
C ASP A 85 18.67 7.68 3.51
N THR A 86 17.57 6.96 3.22
CA THR A 86 17.44 6.18 1.99
C THR A 86 16.59 6.93 0.99
N PRO A 87 17.12 7.34 -0.16
CA PRO A 87 16.36 8.01 -1.20
C PRO A 87 15.33 7.06 -1.80
N SER A 88 14.21 7.60 -2.26
CA SER A 88 13.20 6.82 -2.98
C SER A 88 13.67 6.49 -4.40
N LEU A 89 13.03 5.50 -5.02
CA LEU A 89 13.24 5.23 -6.43
C LEU A 89 12.77 6.40 -7.32
N CYS A 90 11.75 7.14 -6.86
CA CYS A 90 11.28 8.33 -7.57
C CYS A 90 12.29 9.47 -7.49
N ASP A 91 12.99 9.68 -6.36
CA ASP A 91 14.07 10.67 -6.24
C ASP A 91 15.20 10.35 -7.22
N ILE A 92 15.62 9.09 -7.26
CA ILE A 92 16.72 8.63 -8.13
C ILE A 92 16.32 8.70 -9.61
N ALA A 93 15.08 8.35 -9.94
CA ALA A 93 14.56 8.45 -11.31
C ALA A 93 14.42 9.90 -11.77
N ALA A 94 13.98 10.79 -10.89
CA ALA A 94 13.84 12.21 -11.17
C ALA A 94 15.21 12.86 -11.41
N GLU A 95 16.21 12.52 -10.60
CA GLU A 95 17.60 12.97 -10.80
C GLU A 95 18.17 12.47 -12.15
N GLU A 96 17.94 11.22 -12.52
CA GLU A 96 18.39 10.67 -13.81
C GLU A 96 17.73 11.33 -15.02
N LEU A 97 16.47 11.68 -14.89
CA LEU A 97 15.69 12.34 -15.95
C LEU A 97 15.88 13.85 -15.99
N ASP A 98 16.62 14.43 -15.03
CA ASP A 98 16.77 15.88 -14.82
C ASP A 98 15.38 16.57 -14.68
N ILE A 99 14.49 15.95 -13.90
CA ILE A 99 13.13 16.43 -13.64
C ILE A 99 13.00 16.81 -12.16
N ASP A 100 12.43 17.98 -11.88
CA ASP A 100 12.05 18.36 -10.51
C ASP A 100 10.89 17.52 -10.02
N LEU A 101 11.15 16.60 -9.07
CA LEU A 101 10.14 15.68 -8.52
C LEU A 101 9.00 16.42 -7.83
N VAL A 102 9.31 17.44 -7.01
CA VAL A 102 8.30 18.19 -6.25
C VAL A 102 7.37 18.91 -7.22
N GLY A 103 7.91 19.61 -8.19
CA GLY A 103 7.10 20.27 -9.21
C GLY A 103 6.32 19.30 -10.10
N ALA A 104 6.85 18.09 -10.33
CA ALA A 104 6.15 17.04 -11.07
C ALA A 104 5.01 16.42 -10.25
N GLU A 105 5.19 16.22 -8.93
CA GLU A 105 4.12 15.74 -8.03
C GLU A 105 2.98 16.74 -7.90
N GLU A 106 3.27 18.05 -7.81
CA GLU A 106 2.26 19.09 -7.71
C GLU A 106 1.43 19.25 -8.99
N LYS A 107 2.06 19.18 -10.15
CA LYS A 107 1.43 19.41 -11.46
C LYS A 107 0.88 18.16 -12.10
N GLY A 108 1.42 17.00 -11.72
CA GLY A 108 1.12 15.72 -12.37
C GLY A 108 1.61 15.68 -13.84
N GLY A 109 0.92 14.90 -14.67
CA GLY A 109 1.12 14.88 -16.10
C GLY A 109 2.31 14.03 -16.57
N GLU A 110 2.86 14.36 -17.73
CA GLU A 110 3.90 13.58 -18.42
C GLU A 110 5.22 13.46 -17.62
N PRO A 111 5.73 14.52 -16.95
CA PRO A 111 6.95 14.39 -16.17
C PRO A 111 6.84 13.36 -15.04
N LEU A 112 5.74 13.40 -14.28
CA LEU A 112 5.49 12.44 -13.20
C LEU A 112 5.32 11.00 -13.71
N ARG A 113 4.68 10.83 -14.87
CA ARG A 113 4.56 9.51 -15.51
C ARG A 113 5.90 8.92 -15.90
N LYS A 114 6.83 9.74 -16.42
CA LYS A 114 8.20 9.30 -16.75
C LYS A 114 8.98 8.86 -15.53
N ILE A 115 8.91 9.63 -14.45
CA ILE A 115 9.55 9.28 -13.18
C ILE A 115 9.01 7.94 -12.68
N ASN A 116 7.69 7.79 -12.60
CA ASN A 116 7.06 6.56 -12.13
C ASN A 116 7.37 5.36 -13.03
N ALA A 117 7.39 5.54 -14.35
CA ALA A 117 7.73 4.48 -15.28
C ALA A 117 9.17 3.98 -15.10
N LEU A 118 10.13 4.88 -14.90
CA LEU A 118 11.52 4.51 -14.65
C LEU A 118 11.69 3.84 -13.28
N ALA A 119 10.99 4.33 -12.25
CA ALA A 119 10.98 3.70 -10.93
C ALA A 119 10.41 2.26 -10.98
N GLU A 120 9.33 2.04 -11.73
CA GLU A 120 8.79 0.69 -11.95
C GLU A 120 9.75 -0.20 -12.74
N GLU A 121 10.43 0.32 -13.76
CA GLU A 121 11.45 -0.45 -14.51
C GLU A 121 12.57 -0.95 -13.57
N TYR A 122 13.02 -0.11 -12.64
CA TYR A 122 14.00 -0.53 -11.64
C TYR A 122 13.49 -1.63 -10.71
N LEU A 123 12.22 -1.55 -10.29
CA LEU A 123 11.58 -2.57 -9.47
C LEU A 123 11.43 -3.89 -10.23
N ASP A 124 11.03 -3.83 -11.50
CA ASP A 124 10.90 -5.02 -12.34
C ASP A 124 12.23 -5.73 -12.53
N LYS A 125 13.30 -4.98 -12.81
CA LYS A 125 14.68 -5.53 -12.87
C LYS A 125 15.11 -6.16 -11.54
N TYR A 126 14.84 -5.47 -10.43
CA TYR A 126 15.15 -6.00 -9.10
C TYR A 126 14.44 -7.33 -8.82
N PHE A 127 13.12 -7.40 -9.04
CA PHE A 127 12.35 -8.63 -8.79
C PHE A 127 12.63 -9.74 -9.81
N ALA A 128 13.08 -9.40 -11.02
CA ALA A 128 13.59 -10.36 -12.01
C ALA A 128 14.99 -10.91 -11.65
N GLY A 129 15.65 -10.35 -10.62
CA GLY A 129 17.03 -10.74 -10.25
C GLY A 129 18.11 -10.18 -11.20
N GLU A 130 17.76 -9.18 -11.99
CA GLU A 130 18.68 -8.52 -12.90
C GLU A 130 19.61 -7.53 -12.18
N SER A 131 20.71 -7.18 -12.84
CA SER A 131 21.63 -6.16 -12.32
C SER A 131 20.98 -4.77 -12.37
N VAL A 132 21.01 -4.09 -11.23
CA VAL A 132 20.52 -2.71 -11.09
C VAL A 132 21.70 -1.74 -10.93
N PRO A 133 21.55 -0.46 -11.32
CA PRO A 133 22.59 0.55 -11.16
C PRO A 133 23.07 0.67 -9.71
N GLU A 134 24.36 0.93 -9.51
CA GLU A 134 24.98 1.03 -8.17
C GLU A 134 24.32 2.11 -7.28
N LYS A 135 23.86 3.20 -7.89
CA LYS A 135 23.12 4.27 -7.19
C LYS A 135 21.85 3.80 -6.48
N LEU A 136 21.27 2.67 -6.91
CA LEU A 136 20.10 2.05 -6.28
C LEU A 136 20.44 1.13 -5.12
N SER A 137 21.73 0.84 -4.87
CA SER A 137 22.16 -0.20 -3.92
C SER A 137 21.56 -0.04 -2.53
N ARG A 138 21.54 1.19 -1.99
CA ARG A 138 20.95 1.48 -0.66
C ARG A 138 19.44 1.22 -0.64
N THR A 139 18.74 1.73 -1.63
CA THR A 139 17.28 1.61 -1.74
C THR A 139 16.86 0.15 -1.93
N ILE A 140 17.59 -0.59 -2.75
CA ILE A 140 17.38 -2.02 -2.96
C ILE A 140 17.70 -2.84 -1.70
N GLU A 141 18.78 -2.54 -0.99
CA GLU A 141 19.13 -3.22 0.28
C GLU A 141 18.05 -2.98 1.34
N TYR A 142 17.56 -1.75 1.45
CA TYR A 142 16.44 -1.42 2.31
C TYR A 142 15.18 -2.21 1.92
N GLY A 143 14.83 -2.25 0.62
CA GLY A 143 13.71 -3.03 0.10
C GLY A 143 13.83 -4.53 0.41
N ARG A 144 15.03 -5.11 0.26
CA ARG A 144 15.30 -6.52 0.59
C ARG A 144 15.07 -6.80 2.07
N LYS A 145 15.55 -5.93 2.95
CA LYS A 145 15.32 -6.03 4.38
C LYS A 145 13.83 -5.99 4.70
N LYS A 146 13.11 -5.01 4.15
CA LYS A 146 11.68 -4.85 4.38
C LYS A 146 10.84 -6.00 3.80
N TYR A 147 11.23 -6.55 2.66
CA TYR A 147 10.63 -7.76 2.11
C TYR A 147 10.73 -8.94 3.09
N ALA A 148 11.92 -9.16 3.66
CA ALA A 148 12.12 -10.20 4.66
C ALA A 148 11.30 -9.95 5.93
N GLU A 149 11.25 -8.71 6.40
CA GLU A 149 10.51 -8.32 7.62
C GLU A 149 8.99 -8.48 7.45
N VAL A 150 8.41 -8.10 6.30
CA VAL A 150 6.97 -8.24 6.05
C VAL A 150 6.54 -9.71 5.90
N LYS A 151 7.44 -10.57 5.42
CA LYS A 151 7.21 -12.03 5.35
C LYS A 151 7.29 -12.72 6.70
N GLN A 152 7.92 -12.10 7.70
CA GLN A 152 7.99 -12.64 9.06
C GLN A 152 6.67 -12.38 9.79
N ASN A 153 6.04 -13.45 10.28
CA ASN A 153 4.86 -13.38 11.11
C ASN A 153 5.07 -14.21 12.37
N ALA A 154 5.23 -13.53 13.50
CA ALA A 154 5.40 -14.16 14.81
C ALA A 154 4.11 -14.08 15.66
N GLU A 155 2.98 -13.69 15.09
CA GLU A 155 1.76 -13.38 15.85
C GLU A 155 1.21 -14.58 16.60
N ASN A 156 1.12 -15.74 15.96
CA ASN A 156 0.66 -16.98 16.59
C ASN A 156 1.62 -17.45 17.69
N GLU A 157 2.92 -17.37 17.44
CA GLU A 157 3.94 -17.72 18.43
C GLU A 157 3.87 -16.81 19.67
N GLN A 158 3.79 -15.51 19.44
CA GLN A 158 3.71 -14.52 20.52
C GLN A 158 2.37 -14.60 21.28
N LEU A 159 1.27 -14.92 20.59
CA LEU A 159 0.00 -15.18 21.26
C LEU A 159 0.12 -16.37 22.22
N LEU A 160 0.69 -17.48 21.78
CA LEU A 160 0.91 -18.66 22.62
C LEU A 160 1.88 -18.35 23.78
N ASN A 161 2.92 -17.57 23.52
CA ASN A 161 3.84 -17.08 24.56
C ASN A 161 3.09 -16.27 25.63
N ALA A 162 2.24 -15.32 25.22
CA ALA A 162 1.44 -14.52 26.16
C ALA A 162 0.46 -15.38 26.97
N LEU A 163 -0.24 -16.31 26.32
CA LEU A 163 -1.17 -17.23 27.01
C LEU A 163 -0.45 -18.14 28.01
N SER A 164 0.84 -18.39 27.81
CA SER A 164 1.69 -19.13 28.75
C SER A 164 2.32 -18.25 29.83
N GLY A 165 1.96 -16.97 29.89
CA GLY A 165 2.50 -16.01 30.88
C GLY A 165 3.84 -15.39 30.47
N GLY A 166 4.27 -15.54 29.20
CA GLY A 166 5.48 -14.94 28.67
C GLY A 166 5.31 -13.47 28.32
N TYR A 167 6.43 -12.77 28.22
CA TYR A 167 6.47 -11.34 27.88
C TYR A 167 6.56 -11.15 26.36
N ILE A 168 5.72 -10.26 25.81
CA ILE A 168 5.79 -9.81 24.43
C ILE A 168 6.41 -8.42 24.41
N PRO A 169 7.56 -8.21 23.72
CA PRO A 169 8.18 -6.89 23.62
C PRO A 169 7.24 -5.86 22.99
N ALA A 170 7.27 -4.63 23.50
CA ALA A 170 6.46 -3.54 23.00
C ALA A 170 7.12 -2.84 21.81
N LYS A 171 6.32 -2.44 20.83
CA LYS A 171 6.70 -1.57 19.70
C LYS A 171 5.68 -0.45 19.54
N ALA A 172 6.11 0.68 18.99
CA ALA A 172 5.18 1.72 18.58
C ALA A 172 4.25 1.20 17.47
N ALA A 173 2.96 1.49 17.59
CA ALA A 173 1.99 1.22 16.53
C ALA A 173 2.12 2.25 15.43
N GLY A 174 1.90 1.84 14.19
CA GLY A 174 1.95 2.70 13.04
C GLY A 174 1.45 2.00 11.78
N ASP A 175 1.28 2.78 10.75
CA ASP A 175 1.00 2.30 9.40
C ASP A 175 2.28 1.76 8.77
N ILE A 176 2.23 0.56 8.18
CA ILE A 176 3.42 -0.14 7.65
C ILE A 176 4.14 0.61 6.51
N TYR A 177 3.44 1.53 5.83
CA TYR A 177 4.04 2.36 4.78
C TYR A 177 4.68 3.65 5.32
N ARG A 178 4.09 4.23 6.39
CA ARG A 178 4.58 5.47 7.01
C ARG A 178 5.59 5.21 8.11
N SER A 179 5.44 4.08 8.78
CA SER A 179 6.26 3.66 9.92
C SER A 179 6.71 2.20 9.72
N PRO A 180 7.53 1.91 8.70
CA PRO A 180 7.94 0.55 8.37
C PRO A 180 8.76 -0.16 9.47
N GLU A 181 9.13 0.56 10.52
CA GLU A 181 9.76 0.02 11.73
C GLU A 181 8.80 -0.83 12.60
N VAL A 182 7.48 -0.75 12.37
CA VAL A 182 6.51 -1.62 13.05
C VAL A 182 6.66 -3.09 12.63
N LEU A 183 7.28 -3.36 11.48
CA LEU A 183 7.62 -4.70 11.03
C LEU A 183 8.85 -5.28 11.76
N PRO A 184 8.98 -6.59 11.88
CA PRO A 184 7.97 -7.62 11.59
C PRO A 184 6.82 -7.63 12.58
N SER A 185 5.71 -8.35 12.26
CA SER A 185 4.55 -8.50 13.14
C SER A 185 4.81 -9.43 14.33
N GLY A 186 3.90 -9.43 15.33
CA GLY A 186 4.01 -10.27 16.53
C GLY A 186 4.52 -9.53 17.78
N TYR A 187 4.52 -8.22 17.75
CA TYR A 187 4.84 -7.37 18.90
C TYR A 187 3.58 -6.85 19.59
N ASN A 188 3.73 -6.44 20.86
CA ASN A 188 2.70 -5.72 21.59
C ASN A 188 2.73 -4.25 21.16
N LEU A 189 1.81 -3.86 20.27
CA LEU A 189 1.79 -2.52 19.69
C LEU A 189 1.15 -1.52 20.66
N TYR A 190 1.79 -0.37 20.88
CA TYR A 190 1.26 0.74 21.63
C TYR A 190 1.24 2.02 20.81
N GLN A 191 0.26 2.86 21.11
CA GLN A 191 0.17 4.22 20.60
C GLN A 191 -0.09 5.17 21.74
N PHE A 192 0.63 6.30 21.78
CA PHE A 192 0.36 7.36 22.74
C PHE A 192 0.36 8.72 22.04
N ASP A 193 -0.47 9.60 22.56
CA ASP A 193 -0.53 10.97 22.07
C ASP A 193 0.49 11.83 22.81
N GLN A 194 1.52 12.28 22.12
CA GLN A 194 2.60 13.09 22.68
C GLN A 194 2.12 14.40 23.32
N ARG A 195 0.93 14.90 22.94
CA ARG A 195 0.33 16.10 23.54
C ARG A 195 -0.06 15.92 25.01
N PHE A 196 -0.23 14.67 25.44
CA PHE A 196 -0.62 14.33 26.81
C PHE A 196 0.54 13.77 27.66
N VAL A 197 1.78 13.89 27.18
CA VAL A 197 2.96 13.41 27.87
C VAL A 197 3.89 14.59 28.20
N PRO A 198 4.36 14.73 29.43
CA PRO A 198 3.96 13.99 30.63
C PRO A 198 2.54 14.37 31.11
N THR A 199 1.84 13.42 31.75
CA THR A 199 0.54 13.68 32.37
C THR A 199 0.70 14.49 33.66
N LEU A 200 -0.35 15.21 34.11
CA LEU A 200 -0.34 15.92 35.36
C LEU A 200 0.00 14.98 36.54
N THR A 201 -0.41 13.71 36.49
CA THR A 201 -0.10 12.70 37.49
C THR A 201 1.38 12.33 37.51
N ALA A 202 2.08 12.47 36.40
CA ALA A 202 3.53 12.20 36.33
C ALA A 202 4.39 13.32 36.92
N TYR A 203 3.80 14.51 37.16
CA TYR A 203 4.44 15.67 37.81
C TYR A 203 4.25 15.67 39.34
N GLN A 204 3.34 14.87 39.88
CA GLN A 204 3.06 14.71 41.31
C GLN A 204 3.88 13.54 41.91
#